data_842c37a9fb427e4d6eeffec5c26c2230
#
_entry.id   842c37a9fb427e4d6eeffec5c26c2230
#
_cell.length_a   1.000
_cell.length_b   1.000
_cell.length_c   1.000
_cell.angle_alpha   90.00
_cell.angle_beta   90.00
_cell.angle_gamma   90.00
#
_symmetry.space_group_name_H-M   'P 1'
#
loop_
_entity.id
_entity.type
_entity.pdbx_description
1 polymer ?
#
loop_
_entity_poly.entity_id
_entity_poly.type
_entity_poly.pdbx_seq_one_letter_code
_entity_poly.pdbx_strand_id
1 'polypeptide(L)'
;MLTSDLPDAQSKPKGKYLAELDDNLNGMSDAMLLIRFDPATKKVAVLSIPRDSRVNIQGVGKTKINFANYAGGAALSAQTVSQVLGDIPIDRYIRFNVNGFGKLIDALGGIDVYVPKKMKYQDDSQHLYINLNAGQQKLNGSKAIQYMRYRHDDLGDIGRVQRQQAFFRAFIDQKLKPETIAKFPEILTIVKDNIDTNLSIEEFLALAGYTSKTDRKNIQMHMAPGRFANPGEFDSLSYWILDNRLLAKIMNQNFGVLKQADASLSDGTPQTLRVAIQDSMSQPEGVKKATTTLSKAGYAQVFPASDRWTKAIPKTQIIAQNGDRATAEKLRESLGLGEVVVESTGDIESDITVRVGKDWLETNNIPLKPVKPAQTNQR
;
A
#
# COMPACT_ATOMS: atom_id res chain seq x y z
N MET A 1 6.94 -3.71 -10.55
CA MET A 1 7.12 -2.25 -10.55
C MET A 1 6.26 -1.65 -11.65
N LEU A 2 5.54 -0.58 -11.39
CA LEU A 2 4.74 0.16 -12.37
C LEU A 2 5.50 1.43 -12.74
N THR A 3 5.67 1.70 -14.02
CA THR A 3 6.46 2.83 -14.52
C THR A 3 5.63 3.73 -15.42
N SER A 4 5.67 5.04 -15.23
CA SER A 4 4.85 5.97 -16.01
C SER A 4 5.41 7.37 -16.22
N ASP A 5 6.32 7.86 -15.38
CA ASP A 5 6.62 9.29 -15.37
C ASP A 5 7.95 9.67 -16.04
N LEU A 6 7.93 10.84 -16.68
CA LEU A 6 9.12 11.54 -17.16
C LEU A 6 9.91 12.16 -15.99
N PRO A 7 11.24 12.34 -16.13
CA PRO A 7 12.00 13.19 -15.23
C PRO A 7 11.50 14.63 -15.28
N ASP A 8 11.49 15.32 -14.12
CA ASP A 8 11.05 16.69 -13.98
C ASP A 8 11.72 17.66 -14.96
N ALA A 9 10.91 18.40 -15.58
CA ALA A 9 10.89 19.75 -16.19
C ALA A 9 12.14 20.47 -16.71
N GLN A 10 13.33 19.90 -16.78
CA GLN A 10 14.44 20.58 -17.46
C GLN A 10 14.63 20.21 -18.94
N SER A 11 13.86 19.22 -19.42
CA SER A 11 13.81 18.89 -20.85
C SER A 11 12.41 18.46 -21.27
N LYS A 12 11.50 19.41 -21.45
CA LYS A 12 10.17 19.13 -22.04
C LYS A 12 10.32 18.93 -23.55
N PRO A 13 10.16 17.72 -24.10
CA PRO A 13 9.92 17.58 -25.52
C PRO A 13 8.50 18.01 -25.83
N LYS A 14 8.34 18.85 -26.82
CA LYS A 14 7.04 19.36 -27.26
C LYS A 14 6.24 18.28 -28.01
N GLY A 15 5.06 17.97 -27.48
CA GLY A 15 3.86 17.61 -28.25
C GLY A 15 3.60 16.17 -28.65
N LYS A 16 4.50 15.35 -29.15
CA LYS A 16 4.17 14.03 -29.73
C LYS A 16 4.63 12.82 -28.90
N TYR A 17 5.41 13.05 -27.88
CA TYR A 17 6.16 12.04 -27.14
C TYR A 17 5.45 11.46 -25.92
N LEU A 18 4.37 12.05 -25.41
CA LEU A 18 3.77 11.64 -24.14
C LEU A 18 2.97 10.33 -24.24
N ALA A 19 2.33 10.06 -25.40
CA ALA A 19 1.63 8.80 -25.60
C ALA A 19 2.59 7.60 -25.79
N GLU A 20 3.80 7.84 -26.31
CA GLU A 20 4.85 6.81 -26.43
C GLU A 20 5.53 6.50 -25.09
N LEU A 21 5.40 7.39 -24.09
CA LEU A 21 6.04 7.24 -22.79
C LEU A 21 5.24 6.39 -21.80
N ASP A 22 3.92 6.35 -21.93
CA ASP A 22 3.07 5.41 -21.19
C ASP A 22 3.35 3.95 -21.58
N ASP A 23 3.96 3.72 -22.76
CA ASP A 23 4.42 2.41 -23.22
C ASP A 23 5.87 2.09 -22.82
N ASN A 24 6.58 3.02 -22.18
CA ASN A 24 7.99 2.86 -21.88
C ASN A 24 8.19 2.26 -20.46
N LEU A 25 8.85 1.10 -20.41
CA LEU A 25 9.29 0.48 -19.17
C LEU A 25 10.43 1.23 -18.47
N ASN A 26 11.05 2.20 -19.15
CA ASN A 26 12.20 2.94 -18.63
C ASN A 26 11.85 4.30 -18.00
N GLY A 27 10.58 4.56 -17.73
CA GLY A 27 10.15 5.73 -16.97
C GLY A 27 10.46 5.62 -15.48
N MET A 28 10.14 6.66 -14.71
CA MET A 28 10.17 6.59 -13.25
C MET A 28 9.11 5.60 -12.74
N SER A 29 9.39 4.91 -11.62
CA SER A 29 8.42 3.99 -11.05
C SER A 29 7.39 4.69 -10.19
N ASP A 30 6.09 4.40 -10.41
CA ASP A 30 4.98 4.90 -9.60
C ASP A 30 4.65 4.00 -8.40
N ALA A 31 4.92 2.71 -8.51
CA ALA A 31 4.72 1.74 -7.46
C ALA A 31 5.88 0.75 -7.41
N MET A 32 6.42 0.52 -6.22
CA MET A 32 7.48 -0.44 -5.97
C MET A 32 7.06 -1.35 -4.82
N LEU A 33 7.01 -2.65 -5.08
CA LEU A 33 6.69 -3.69 -4.11
C LEU A 33 7.83 -4.69 -4.03
N LEU A 34 8.33 -4.96 -2.83
CA LEU A 34 9.13 -6.13 -2.54
C LEU A 34 8.24 -7.22 -1.99
N ILE A 35 8.32 -8.42 -2.53
CA ILE A 35 7.51 -9.57 -2.09
C ILE A 35 8.45 -10.70 -1.67
N ARG A 36 8.25 -11.22 -0.47
CA ARG A 36 8.91 -12.42 0.01
C ARG A 36 7.90 -13.54 0.17
N PHE A 37 8.22 -14.67 -0.41
CA PHE A 37 7.53 -15.94 -0.18
C PHE A 37 8.36 -16.76 0.81
N ASP A 38 7.74 -17.19 1.90
CA ASP A 38 8.39 -17.99 2.93
C ASP A 38 7.69 -19.34 3.08
N PRO A 39 8.17 -20.38 2.37
CA PRO A 39 7.56 -21.71 2.42
C PRO A 39 7.60 -22.36 3.81
N ALA A 40 8.62 -22.08 4.62
CA ALA A 40 8.79 -22.66 5.95
C ALA A 40 7.70 -22.19 6.92
N THR A 41 7.35 -20.91 6.87
CA THR A 41 6.32 -20.30 7.74
C THR A 41 4.96 -20.16 7.06
N LYS A 42 4.85 -20.53 5.78
CA LYS A 42 3.65 -20.38 4.95
C LYS A 42 3.14 -18.93 4.92
N LYS A 43 4.07 -17.98 4.80
CA LYS A 43 3.77 -16.54 4.78
C LYS A 43 4.12 -15.92 3.43
N VAL A 44 3.41 -14.84 3.11
CA VAL A 44 3.77 -13.88 2.07
C VAL A 44 3.89 -12.51 2.72
N ALA A 45 5.07 -11.89 2.63
CA ALA A 45 5.30 -10.54 3.10
C ALA A 45 5.48 -9.60 1.91
N VAL A 46 4.76 -8.50 1.91
CA VAL A 46 4.82 -7.45 0.89
C VAL A 46 5.27 -6.16 1.55
N LEU A 47 6.29 -5.50 1.02
CA LEU A 47 6.73 -4.18 1.43
C LEU A 47 6.51 -3.20 0.28
N SER A 48 5.62 -2.23 0.49
CA SER A 48 5.46 -1.08 -0.40
C SER A 48 6.53 -0.05 -0.09
N ILE A 49 7.29 0.36 -1.11
CA ILE A 49 8.33 1.38 -0.97
C ILE A 49 7.78 2.66 -1.61
N PRO A 50 7.57 3.74 -0.83
CA PRO A 50 7.13 5.01 -1.40
C PRO A 50 8.12 5.51 -2.46
N ARG A 51 7.61 5.88 -3.63
CA ARG A 51 8.44 6.27 -4.78
C ARG A 51 9.32 7.48 -4.51
N ASP A 52 8.87 8.36 -3.60
CA ASP A 52 9.56 9.59 -3.21
C ASP A 52 10.57 9.36 -2.08
N SER A 53 10.86 8.10 -1.69
CA SER A 53 11.87 7.76 -0.68
C SER A 53 13.22 8.32 -1.12
N ARG A 54 13.84 9.15 -0.24
CA ARG A 54 15.15 9.76 -0.48
C ARG A 54 16.26 8.76 -0.17
N VAL A 55 16.95 8.30 -1.20
CA VAL A 55 17.97 7.26 -1.12
C VAL A 55 19.22 7.65 -1.92
N ASN A 56 20.31 6.95 -1.71
CA ASN A 56 21.50 7.07 -2.55
C ASN A 56 21.40 6.03 -3.68
N ILE A 57 21.39 6.48 -4.94
CA ILE A 57 21.39 5.63 -6.13
C ILE A 57 22.82 5.61 -6.69
N GLN A 58 23.37 4.43 -6.90
CA GLN A 58 24.73 4.27 -7.42
C GLN A 58 24.86 4.94 -8.79
N GLY A 59 25.91 5.77 -8.94
CA GLY A 59 26.16 6.52 -10.17
C GLY A 59 25.28 7.76 -10.39
N VAL A 60 24.29 8.00 -9.51
CA VAL A 60 23.38 9.14 -9.60
C VAL A 60 23.50 10.08 -8.39
N GLY A 61 23.61 9.51 -7.16
CA GLY A 61 23.64 10.25 -5.91
C GLY A 61 22.31 10.20 -5.16
N LYS A 62 22.12 11.15 -4.22
CA LYS A 62 20.93 11.19 -3.34
C LYS A 62 19.73 11.82 -4.05
N THR A 63 18.71 11.03 -4.32
CA THR A 63 17.44 11.47 -4.95
C THR A 63 16.31 10.51 -4.62
N LYS A 64 15.14 10.65 -5.27
CA LYS A 64 13.98 9.75 -5.12
C LYS A 64 14.29 8.36 -5.67
N ILE A 65 13.88 7.32 -4.94
CA ILE A 65 14.17 5.92 -5.32
C ILE A 65 13.58 5.55 -6.70
N ASN A 66 12.46 6.16 -7.10
CA ASN A 66 11.83 5.90 -8.39
C ASN A 66 12.71 6.27 -9.60
N PHE A 67 13.67 7.17 -9.40
CA PHE A 67 14.62 7.57 -10.44
C PHE A 67 15.58 6.42 -10.82
N ALA A 68 15.78 5.43 -9.95
CA ALA A 68 16.65 4.29 -10.24
C ALA A 68 16.21 3.52 -11.50
N ASN A 69 14.88 3.39 -11.72
CA ASN A 69 14.39 2.74 -12.92
C ASN A 69 14.67 3.53 -14.19
N TYR A 70 14.51 4.84 -14.14
CA TYR A 70 14.87 5.72 -15.26
C TYR A 70 16.37 5.69 -15.58
N ALA A 71 17.21 5.72 -14.55
CA ALA A 71 18.66 5.79 -14.69
C ALA A 71 19.32 4.48 -15.14
N GLY A 72 18.79 3.31 -14.75
CA GLY A 72 19.41 2.02 -15.02
C GLY A 72 18.46 0.82 -15.02
N GLY A 73 17.17 1.06 -15.24
CA GLY A 73 16.17 0.01 -15.44
C GLY A 73 16.00 -0.92 -14.22
N ALA A 74 15.62 -2.17 -14.50
CA ALA A 74 15.37 -3.18 -13.46
C ALA A 74 16.59 -3.44 -12.59
N ALA A 75 17.78 -3.51 -13.20
CA ALA A 75 19.01 -3.86 -12.47
C ALA A 75 19.38 -2.81 -11.41
N LEU A 76 19.41 -1.53 -11.79
CA LEU A 76 19.72 -0.46 -10.85
C LEU A 76 18.62 -0.28 -9.80
N SER A 77 17.34 -0.49 -10.18
CA SER A 77 16.22 -0.47 -9.23
C SER A 77 16.35 -1.59 -8.20
N ALA A 78 16.61 -2.82 -8.62
CA ALA A 78 16.79 -3.96 -7.73
C ALA A 78 18.00 -3.76 -6.80
N GLN A 79 19.13 -3.30 -7.35
CA GLN A 79 20.32 -2.98 -6.57
C GLN A 79 20.06 -1.88 -5.53
N THR A 80 19.37 -0.80 -5.91
CA THR A 80 19.03 0.30 -5.00
C THR A 80 18.11 -0.18 -3.89
N VAL A 81 17.07 -0.95 -4.22
CA VAL A 81 16.16 -1.55 -3.24
C VAL A 81 16.92 -2.48 -2.30
N SER A 82 17.77 -3.36 -2.83
CA SER A 82 18.62 -4.27 -2.04
C SER A 82 19.46 -3.50 -1.00
N GLN A 83 20.19 -2.48 -1.44
CA GLN A 83 21.05 -1.66 -0.57
C GLN A 83 20.25 -0.94 0.52
N VAL A 84 19.13 -0.32 0.18
CA VAL A 84 18.25 0.39 1.13
C VAL A 84 17.69 -0.55 2.20
N LEU A 85 17.43 -1.79 1.83
CA LEU A 85 16.80 -2.78 2.70
C LEU A 85 17.80 -3.70 3.43
N GLY A 86 19.11 -3.37 3.39
CA GLY A 86 20.13 -4.08 4.15
C GLY A 86 20.83 -5.17 3.37
N ASP A 87 21.03 -4.96 2.08
CA ASP A 87 21.73 -5.81 1.13
C ASP A 87 21.07 -7.19 0.95
N ILE A 88 19.71 -7.17 0.93
CA ILE A 88 18.94 -8.40 0.68
C ILE A 88 19.08 -8.84 -0.79
N PRO A 89 19.14 -10.14 -1.06
CA PRO A 89 19.10 -10.63 -2.43
C PRO A 89 17.71 -10.38 -3.04
N ILE A 90 17.68 -9.96 -4.30
CA ILE A 90 16.45 -9.87 -5.10
C ILE A 90 16.59 -10.84 -6.26
N ASP A 91 15.91 -11.97 -6.17
CA ASP A 91 16.07 -13.09 -7.09
C ASP A 91 15.35 -12.87 -8.41
N ARG A 92 14.15 -12.25 -8.34
CA ARG A 92 13.24 -12.07 -9.46
C ARG A 92 12.63 -10.68 -9.47
N TYR A 93 12.28 -10.21 -10.68
CA TYR A 93 11.56 -8.95 -10.83
C TYR A 93 10.43 -9.06 -11.87
N ILE A 94 9.45 -8.19 -11.73
CA ILE A 94 8.41 -7.92 -12.74
C ILE A 94 8.25 -6.42 -12.85
N ARG A 95 8.31 -5.89 -14.08
CA ARG A 95 7.95 -4.50 -14.39
C ARG A 95 6.78 -4.48 -15.35
N PHE A 96 5.86 -3.55 -15.12
CA PHE A 96 4.77 -3.24 -16.03
C PHE A 96 4.84 -1.76 -16.38
N ASN A 97 4.59 -1.42 -17.63
CA ASN A 97 4.18 -0.06 -17.96
C ASN A 97 2.68 0.12 -17.64
N VAL A 98 2.21 1.37 -17.67
CA VAL A 98 0.82 1.72 -17.32
C VAL A 98 -0.18 1.00 -18.22
N ASN A 99 0.10 0.91 -19.54
CA ASN A 99 -0.77 0.23 -20.50
C ASN A 99 -0.84 -1.27 -20.25
N GLY A 100 0.30 -1.92 -19.95
CA GLY A 100 0.34 -3.34 -19.59
C GLY A 100 -0.44 -3.66 -18.34
N PHE A 101 -0.35 -2.80 -17.33
CA PHE A 101 -1.17 -2.94 -16.14
C PHE A 101 -2.68 -2.84 -16.46
N GLY A 102 -3.09 -1.85 -17.28
CA GLY A 102 -4.47 -1.72 -17.73
C GLY A 102 -4.96 -2.95 -18.49
N LYS A 103 -4.20 -3.42 -19.48
CA LYS A 103 -4.51 -4.64 -20.27
C LYS A 103 -4.62 -5.90 -19.38
N LEU A 104 -3.73 -6.03 -18.38
CA LEU A 104 -3.79 -7.12 -17.39
C LEU A 104 -5.11 -7.11 -16.63
N ILE A 105 -5.52 -5.95 -16.12
CA ILE A 105 -6.77 -5.82 -15.37
C ILE A 105 -7.97 -6.09 -16.25
N ASP A 106 -7.98 -5.66 -17.51
CA ASP A 106 -9.05 -5.95 -18.47
C ASP A 106 -9.12 -7.43 -18.80
N ALA A 107 -8.00 -8.09 -19.07
CA ALA A 107 -7.92 -9.53 -19.33
C ALA A 107 -8.41 -10.36 -18.13
N LEU A 108 -8.22 -9.88 -16.92
CA LEU A 108 -8.74 -10.46 -15.69
C LEU A 108 -10.22 -10.13 -15.42
N GLY A 109 -10.88 -9.37 -16.32
CA GLY A 109 -12.28 -8.97 -16.19
C GLY A 109 -12.54 -7.91 -15.11
N GLY A 110 -11.56 -7.06 -14.80
CA GLY A 110 -11.67 -5.98 -13.83
C GLY A 110 -11.53 -6.42 -12.37
N ILE A 111 -11.39 -5.45 -11.46
CA ILE A 111 -11.24 -5.66 -10.01
C ILE A 111 -12.31 -4.87 -9.27
N ASP A 112 -13.01 -5.50 -8.32
CA ASP A 112 -13.95 -4.82 -7.44
C ASP A 112 -13.20 -4.12 -6.31
N VAL A 113 -13.31 -2.79 -6.26
CA VAL A 113 -12.65 -1.95 -5.25
C VAL A 113 -13.64 -0.99 -4.63
N TYR A 114 -13.42 -0.66 -3.38
CA TYR A 114 -14.13 0.44 -2.74
C TYR A 114 -13.34 1.75 -2.91
N VAL A 115 -13.94 2.73 -3.57
CA VAL A 115 -13.38 4.07 -3.74
C VAL A 115 -13.86 4.95 -2.58
N PRO A 116 -12.97 5.37 -1.66
CA PRO A 116 -13.38 6.00 -0.38
C PRO A 116 -14.05 7.37 -0.56
N LYS A 117 -13.63 8.13 -1.56
CA LYS A 117 -14.19 9.44 -1.92
C LYS A 117 -14.16 9.64 -3.43
N LYS A 118 -14.93 10.60 -3.93
CA LYS A 118 -14.86 10.98 -5.35
C LYS A 118 -13.45 11.46 -5.69
N MET A 119 -12.86 10.88 -6.71
CA MET A 119 -11.53 11.23 -7.22
C MET A 119 -11.71 11.97 -8.53
N LYS A 120 -11.37 13.25 -8.56
CA LYS A 120 -11.38 14.07 -9.77
C LYS A 120 -10.06 14.82 -9.86
N TYR A 121 -9.37 14.66 -10.98
CA TYR A 121 -8.10 15.34 -11.25
C TYR A 121 -7.85 15.36 -12.75
N GLN A 122 -7.27 16.43 -13.23
CA GLN A 122 -6.90 16.60 -14.63
C GLN A 122 -5.48 17.17 -14.72
N ASP A 123 -4.65 16.51 -15.49
CA ASP A 123 -3.30 16.96 -15.84
C ASP A 123 -3.10 16.75 -17.34
N ASP A 124 -3.21 17.83 -18.09
CA ASP A 124 -3.09 17.81 -19.55
C ASP A 124 -1.64 17.51 -19.99
N SER A 125 -0.66 17.85 -19.14
CA SER A 125 0.76 17.62 -19.43
C SER A 125 1.14 16.13 -19.39
N GLN A 126 0.44 15.35 -18.56
CA GLN A 126 0.62 13.90 -18.41
C GLN A 126 -0.51 13.11 -19.05
N HIS A 127 -1.46 13.74 -19.75
CA HIS A 127 -2.70 13.13 -20.24
C HIS A 127 -3.41 12.28 -19.17
N LEU A 128 -3.34 12.74 -17.91
CA LEU A 128 -3.92 12.05 -16.77
C LEU A 128 -5.28 12.64 -16.41
N TYR A 129 -6.34 11.94 -16.79
CA TYR A 129 -7.71 12.31 -16.51
C TYR A 129 -8.32 11.32 -15.54
N ILE A 130 -8.58 11.75 -14.32
CA ILE A 130 -9.15 10.93 -13.25
C ILE A 130 -10.56 11.38 -12.96
N ASN A 131 -11.52 10.47 -13.04
CA ASN A 131 -12.91 10.70 -12.67
C ASN A 131 -13.55 9.40 -12.16
N LEU A 132 -13.40 9.16 -10.86
CA LEU A 132 -13.97 8.00 -10.18
C LEU A 132 -14.98 8.47 -9.12
N ASN A 133 -16.16 7.88 -9.13
CA ASN A 133 -17.14 8.13 -8.07
C ASN A 133 -16.75 7.41 -6.78
N ALA A 134 -17.25 7.87 -5.64
CA ALA A 134 -17.14 7.14 -4.38
C ALA A 134 -18.02 5.87 -4.39
N GLY A 135 -17.64 4.88 -3.58
CA GLY A 135 -18.40 3.66 -3.36
C GLY A 135 -17.78 2.41 -3.98
N GLN A 136 -18.50 1.30 -3.88
CA GLN A 136 -18.07 0.01 -4.43
C GLN A 136 -18.19 0.04 -5.95
N GLN A 137 -17.11 -0.27 -6.66
CA GLN A 137 -17.06 -0.25 -8.12
C GLN A 137 -16.20 -1.37 -8.66
N LYS A 138 -16.57 -1.88 -9.81
CA LYS A 138 -15.72 -2.74 -10.63
C LYS A 138 -14.88 -1.85 -11.55
N LEU A 139 -13.58 -1.83 -11.31
CA LEU A 139 -12.63 -1.06 -12.09
C LEU A 139 -12.12 -1.91 -13.26
N ASN A 140 -12.30 -1.42 -14.48
CA ASN A 140 -11.59 -1.92 -15.66
C ASN A 140 -10.15 -1.36 -15.68
N GLY A 141 -9.35 -1.70 -16.66
CA GLY A 141 -7.94 -1.28 -16.76
C GLY A 141 -7.75 0.23 -16.66
N SER A 142 -8.52 1.00 -17.43
CA SER A 142 -8.45 2.46 -17.41
C SER A 142 -8.79 3.06 -16.02
N LYS A 143 -9.87 2.59 -15.41
CA LYS A 143 -10.25 3.04 -14.06
C LYS A 143 -9.28 2.58 -12.98
N ALA A 144 -8.69 1.39 -13.13
CA ALA A 144 -7.66 0.89 -12.24
C ALA A 144 -6.40 1.79 -12.28
N ILE A 145 -5.98 2.21 -13.48
CA ILE A 145 -4.88 3.17 -13.65
C ILE A 145 -5.22 4.49 -12.93
N GLN A 146 -6.42 5.04 -13.13
CA GLN A 146 -6.85 6.26 -12.45
C GLN A 146 -6.79 6.10 -10.92
N TYR A 147 -7.28 4.99 -10.38
CA TYR A 147 -7.27 4.69 -8.96
C TYR A 147 -5.85 4.61 -8.39
N MET A 148 -4.95 3.94 -9.11
CA MET A 148 -3.55 3.73 -8.72
C MET A 148 -2.70 5.00 -8.81
N ARG A 149 -3.03 5.94 -9.71
CA ARG A 149 -2.26 7.18 -9.96
C ARG A 149 -2.80 8.40 -9.20
N TYR A 150 -4.01 8.36 -8.66
CA TYR A 150 -4.58 9.49 -7.93
C TYR A 150 -3.72 9.86 -6.71
N ARG A 151 -3.39 11.15 -6.57
CA ARG A 151 -2.56 11.69 -5.46
C ARG A 151 -3.07 13.01 -4.88
N HIS A 152 -4.29 13.41 -5.25
CA HIS A 152 -4.90 14.68 -4.82
C HIS A 152 -5.81 14.46 -3.60
N ASP A 153 -5.21 13.94 -2.53
CA ASP A 153 -5.83 13.83 -1.21
C ASP A 153 -4.89 14.40 -0.15
N ASP A 154 -5.39 14.54 1.07
CA ASP A 154 -4.69 15.17 2.18
C ASP A 154 -3.40 14.41 2.58
N LEU A 155 -3.33 13.12 2.24
CA LEU A 155 -2.18 12.25 2.48
C LEU A 155 -1.19 12.20 1.29
N GLY A 156 -1.50 12.85 0.17
CA GLY A 156 -0.63 12.94 -1.01
C GLY A 156 -0.11 11.58 -1.49
N ASP A 157 1.22 11.41 -1.49
CA ASP A 157 1.87 10.18 -1.96
C ASP A 157 1.57 8.96 -1.07
N ILE A 158 1.45 9.14 0.24
CA ILE A 158 1.14 8.05 1.18
C ILE A 158 -0.28 7.53 0.97
N GLY A 159 -1.25 8.41 0.74
CA GLY A 159 -2.61 8.01 0.38
C GLY A 159 -2.63 7.17 -0.91
N ARG A 160 -1.74 7.47 -1.86
CA ARG A 160 -1.54 6.64 -3.05
C ARG A 160 -1.00 5.26 -2.69
N VAL A 161 0.03 5.15 -1.85
CA VAL A 161 0.58 3.86 -1.41
C VAL A 161 -0.50 3.01 -0.70
N GLN A 162 -1.30 3.62 0.16
CA GLN A 162 -2.41 2.93 0.83
C GLN A 162 -3.45 2.40 -0.18
N ARG A 163 -3.81 3.19 -1.20
CA ARG A 163 -4.70 2.73 -2.28
C ARG A 163 -4.08 1.60 -3.09
N GLN A 164 -2.78 1.67 -3.38
CA GLN A 164 -2.07 0.59 -4.06
C GLN A 164 -2.09 -0.70 -3.23
N GLN A 165 -1.91 -0.63 -1.92
CA GLN A 165 -2.05 -1.79 -1.03
C GLN A 165 -3.48 -2.34 -1.03
N ALA A 166 -4.49 -1.47 -0.93
CA ALA A 166 -5.89 -1.88 -0.99
C ALA A 166 -6.24 -2.56 -2.33
N PHE A 167 -5.73 -2.01 -3.44
CA PHE A 167 -5.89 -2.61 -4.76
C PHE A 167 -5.19 -3.97 -4.86
N PHE A 168 -3.96 -4.07 -4.39
CA PHE A 168 -3.21 -5.32 -4.42
C PHE A 168 -3.87 -6.40 -3.55
N ARG A 169 -4.42 -6.02 -2.39
CA ARG A 169 -5.23 -6.92 -1.56
C ARG A 169 -6.46 -7.42 -2.32
N ALA A 170 -7.20 -6.51 -2.95
CA ALA A 170 -8.38 -6.86 -3.74
C ALA A 170 -8.02 -7.77 -4.93
N PHE A 171 -6.86 -7.54 -5.55
CA PHE A 171 -6.32 -8.41 -6.61
C PHE A 171 -6.08 -9.84 -6.09
N ILE A 172 -5.37 -9.99 -4.97
CA ILE A 172 -5.10 -11.31 -4.38
C ILE A 172 -6.43 -12.02 -4.06
N ASP A 173 -7.33 -11.36 -3.36
CA ASP A 173 -8.60 -11.93 -2.89
C ASP A 173 -9.52 -12.37 -4.05
N GLN A 174 -9.46 -11.67 -5.20
CA GLN A 174 -10.39 -11.91 -6.30
C GLN A 174 -9.79 -12.71 -7.45
N LYS A 175 -8.49 -12.55 -7.73
CA LYS A 175 -7.86 -13.07 -8.95
C LYS A 175 -6.90 -14.23 -8.73
N LEU A 176 -6.35 -14.42 -7.52
CA LEU A 176 -5.52 -15.58 -7.24
C LEU A 176 -6.37 -16.80 -6.84
N LYS A 177 -7.28 -17.18 -7.73
CA LYS A 177 -8.10 -18.40 -7.63
C LYS A 177 -7.61 -19.43 -8.64
N PRO A 178 -7.75 -20.74 -8.36
CA PRO A 178 -7.25 -21.78 -9.25
C PRO A 178 -7.71 -21.61 -10.72
N GLU A 179 -8.97 -21.21 -10.92
CA GLU A 179 -9.56 -21.05 -12.26
C GLU A 179 -8.94 -19.86 -13.01
N THR A 180 -8.54 -18.82 -12.31
CA THR A 180 -7.88 -17.64 -12.91
C THR A 180 -6.40 -17.93 -13.15
N ILE A 181 -5.73 -18.62 -12.21
CA ILE A 181 -4.33 -18.99 -12.32
C ILE A 181 -4.10 -19.88 -13.54
N ALA A 182 -5.02 -20.81 -13.84
CA ALA A 182 -4.96 -21.66 -15.03
C ALA A 182 -4.98 -20.86 -16.36
N LYS A 183 -5.53 -19.64 -16.36
CA LYS A 183 -5.58 -18.74 -17.52
C LYS A 183 -4.38 -17.79 -17.63
N PHE A 184 -3.50 -17.74 -16.63
CA PHE A 184 -2.35 -16.81 -16.63
C PHE A 184 -1.43 -16.95 -17.85
N PRO A 185 -1.12 -18.15 -18.40
CA PRO A 185 -0.31 -18.24 -19.60
C PRO A 185 -0.92 -17.48 -20.79
N GLU A 186 -2.24 -17.57 -20.98
CA GLU A 186 -2.97 -16.81 -22.00
C GLU A 186 -2.94 -15.30 -21.72
N ILE A 187 -3.22 -14.91 -20.48
CA ILE A 187 -3.21 -13.50 -20.03
C ILE A 187 -1.84 -12.89 -20.22
N LEU A 188 -0.76 -13.60 -19.86
CA LEU A 188 0.62 -13.12 -20.05
C LEU A 188 0.95 -12.90 -21.51
N THR A 189 0.39 -13.68 -22.42
CA THR A 189 0.56 -13.47 -23.87
C THR A 189 -0.06 -12.13 -24.33
N ILE A 190 -1.17 -11.72 -23.73
CA ILE A 190 -1.84 -10.43 -24.04
C ILE A 190 -1.00 -9.23 -23.63
N VAL A 191 -0.25 -9.36 -22.54
CA VAL A 191 0.51 -8.26 -21.95
C VAL A 191 2.02 -8.36 -22.16
N LYS A 192 2.51 -9.36 -22.90
CA LYS A 192 3.93 -9.67 -23.07
C LYS A 192 4.81 -8.49 -23.48
N ASP A 193 4.31 -7.64 -24.37
CA ASP A 193 5.06 -6.47 -24.89
C ASP A 193 5.11 -5.29 -23.89
N ASN A 194 4.36 -5.40 -22.78
CA ASN A 194 4.23 -4.38 -21.73
C ASN A 194 4.79 -4.84 -20.39
N ILE A 195 5.43 -6.02 -20.36
CA ILE A 195 6.06 -6.62 -19.17
C ILE A 195 7.53 -6.85 -19.44
N ASP A 196 8.35 -6.57 -18.43
CA ASP A 196 9.73 -7.02 -18.38
C ASP A 196 9.96 -7.80 -17.08
N THR A 197 10.46 -9.02 -17.21
CA THR A 197 10.65 -9.93 -16.08
C THR A 197 11.71 -10.99 -16.38
N ASN A 198 12.38 -11.46 -15.33
CA ASN A 198 13.23 -12.63 -15.38
C ASN A 198 12.56 -13.89 -14.79
N LEU A 199 11.26 -13.83 -14.49
CA LEU A 199 10.46 -15.00 -14.10
C LEU A 199 10.12 -15.86 -15.31
N SER A 200 10.24 -17.18 -15.18
CA SER A 200 9.59 -18.10 -16.12
C SER A 200 8.07 -18.17 -15.84
N ILE A 201 7.32 -18.69 -16.80
CA ILE A 201 5.86 -18.91 -16.64
C ILE A 201 5.60 -19.89 -15.49
N GLU A 202 6.40 -20.93 -15.37
CA GLU A 202 6.29 -21.95 -14.34
C GLU A 202 6.55 -21.35 -12.95
N GLU A 203 7.58 -20.53 -12.79
CA GLU A 203 7.87 -19.81 -11.54
C GLU A 203 6.72 -18.87 -11.18
N PHE A 204 6.19 -18.12 -12.16
CA PHE A 204 5.03 -17.25 -11.95
C PHE A 204 3.81 -18.01 -11.47
N LEU A 205 3.48 -19.15 -12.11
CA LEU A 205 2.35 -20.00 -11.71
C LEU A 205 2.56 -20.63 -10.33
N ALA A 206 3.78 -21.02 -10.01
CA ALA A 206 4.13 -21.56 -8.69
C ALA A 206 3.93 -20.51 -7.58
N LEU A 207 4.39 -19.27 -7.79
CA LEU A 207 4.22 -18.17 -6.83
C LEU A 207 2.75 -17.75 -6.68
N ALA A 208 2.01 -17.69 -7.79
CA ALA A 208 0.57 -17.41 -7.80
C ALA A 208 -0.20 -18.50 -7.05
N GLY A 209 0.11 -19.78 -7.32
CA GLY A 209 -0.49 -20.94 -6.66
C GLY A 209 -0.16 -20.99 -5.18
N TYR A 210 1.08 -20.65 -4.80
CA TYR A 210 1.47 -20.53 -3.38
C TYR A 210 0.64 -19.46 -2.68
N THR A 211 0.54 -18.26 -3.25
CA THR A 211 -0.23 -17.15 -2.67
C THR A 211 -1.72 -17.50 -2.55
N SER A 212 -2.28 -18.16 -3.55
CA SER A 212 -3.68 -18.63 -3.56
C SER A 212 -4.01 -19.58 -2.40
N LYS A 213 -3.04 -20.41 -1.99
CA LYS A 213 -3.17 -21.37 -0.90
C LYS A 213 -2.79 -20.80 0.47
N THR A 214 -2.24 -19.59 0.51
CA THR A 214 -1.83 -18.94 1.74
C THR A 214 -3.02 -18.31 2.44
N ASP A 215 -3.21 -18.64 3.73
CA ASP A 215 -4.25 -18.00 4.54
C ASP A 215 -4.12 -16.48 4.52
N ARG A 216 -5.24 -15.76 4.41
CA ARG A 216 -5.27 -14.30 4.36
C ARG A 216 -4.50 -13.64 5.51
N LYS A 217 -4.58 -14.18 6.72
CA LYS A 217 -3.84 -13.72 7.91
C LYS A 217 -2.32 -13.83 7.78
N ASN A 218 -1.84 -14.69 6.88
CA ASN A 218 -0.43 -14.93 6.61
C ASN A 218 0.09 -14.09 5.42
N ILE A 219 -0.79 -13.32 4.75
CA ILE A 219 -0.40 -12.34 3.75
C ILE A 219 -0.32 -10.98 4.44
N GLN A 220 0.90 -10.53 4.68
CA GLN A 220 1.19 -9.29 5.42
C GLN A 220 1.62 -8.19 4.44
N MET A 221 1.08 -6.99 4.59
CA MET A 221 1.39 -5.85 3.74
C MET A 221 1.94 -4.70 4.58
N HIS A 222 3.19 -4.38 4.34
CA HIS A 222 3.91 -3.32 5.02
C HIS A 222 4.14 -2.14 4.08
N MET A 223 4.33 -0.96 4.63
CA MET A 223 4.90 0.19 3.94
C MET A 223 6.26 0.49 4.58
N ALA A 224 7.25 0.87 3.79
CA ALA A 224 8.52 1.33 4.33
C ALA A 224 8.29 2.57 5.20
N PRO A 225 8.52 2.49 6.53
CA PRO A 225 8.17 3.53 7.48
C PRO A 225 9.04 4.77 7.29
N GLY A 226 8.49 5.92 7.63
CA GLY A 226 9.20 7.19 7.47
C GLY A 226 8.34 8.39 7.80
N ARG A 227 8.78 9.56 7.33
CA ARG A 227 8.07 10.82 7.44
C ARG A 227 8.24 11.65 6.17
N PHE A 228 7.37 12.61 5.98
CA PHE A 228 7.64 13.65 4.96
C PHE A 228 8.84 14.49 5.37
N ALA A 229 9.65 14.89 4.37
CA ALA A 229 10.67 15.89 4.57
C ALA A 229 10.01 17.24 4.95
N ASN A 230 10.65 17.99 5.86
CA ASN A 230 10.20 19.33 6.16
C ASN A 230 10.45 20.26 4.96
N PRO A 231 9.64 21.31 4.77
CA PRO A 231 9.91 22.31 3.74
C PRO A 231 11.33 22.89 3.89
N GLY A 232 12.13 22.81 2.83
CA GLY A 232 13.51 23.33 2.82
C GLY A 232 14.56 22.44 3.49
N GLU A 233 14.21 21.21 3.93
CA GLU A 233 15.17 20.28 4.55
C GLU A 233 16.29 19.84 3.60
N PHE A 234 16.03 19.79 2.29
CA PHE A 234 17.00 19.40 1.26
C PHE A 234 17.00 20.40 0.09
N ASP A 235 16.13 20.15 -0.90
CA ASP A 235 15.91 20.95 -2.08
C ASP A 235 14.41 21.29 -2.22
N SER A 236 13.97 21.75 -3.39
CA SER A 236 12.56 22.08 -3.63
C SER A 236 11.65 20.88 -3.84
N LEU A 237 12.20 19.65 -3.81
CA LEU A 237 11.43 18.44 -4.05
C LEU A 237 10.82 17.91 -2.73
N SER A 238 9.66 17.29 -2.84
CA SER A 238 9.07 16.54 -1.73
C SER A 238 9.72 15.17 -1.62
N TYR A 239 10.11 14.78 -0.40
CA TYR A 239 10.72 13.47 -0.13
C TYR A 239 10.01 12.74 1.00
N TRP A 240 10.08 11.40 0.95
CA TRP A 240 9.81 10.50 2.05
C TRP A 240 11.14 10.08 2.70
N ILE A 241 11.33 10.41 3.98
CA ILE A 241 12.53 10.09 4.74
C ILE A 241 12.29 8.82 5.52
N LEU A 242 12.99 7.75 5.14
CA LEU A 242 12.84 6.43 5.74
C LEU A 242 13.27 6.44 7.22
N ASP A 243 12.47 5.82 8.07
CA ASP A 243 12.86 5.44 9.42
C ASP A 243 13.63 4.12 9.37
N ASN A 244 14.95 4.22 9.31
CA ASN A 244 15.83 3.05 9.18
C ASN A 244 15.69 2.07 10.35
N ARG A 245 15.34 2.54 11.55
CA ARG A 245 15.17 1.70 12.73
C ARG A 245 13.91 0.83 12.63
N LEU A 246 12.76 1.44 12.31
CA LEU A 246 11.52 0.71 12.11
C LEU A 246 11.59 -0.17 10.86
N LEU A 247 12.23 0.30 9.79
CA LEU A 247 12.48 -0.48 8.58
C LEU A 247 13.29 -1.73 8.88
N ALA A 248 14.39 -1.62 9.64
CA ALA A 248 15.19 -2.77 10.05
C ALA A 248 14.38 -3.77 10.87
N LYS A 249 13.49 -3.32 11.77
CA LYS A 249 12.57 -4.19 12.53
C LYS A 249 11.66 -4.99 11.57
N ILE A 250 11.03 -4.31 10.61
CA ILE A 250 10.16 -4.96 9.61
C ILE A 250 10.96 -5.98 8.78
N MET A 251 12.15 -5.60 8.33
CA MET A 251 13.01 -6.47 7.51
C MET A 251 13.45 -7.73 8.27
N ASN A 252 13.86 -7.59 9.53
CA ASN A 252 14.24 -8.72 10.37
C ASN A 252 13.07 -9.67 10.63
N GLN A 253 11.91 -9.12 10.98
CA GLN A 253 10.75 -9.93 11.36
C GLN A 253 10.09 -10.63 10.17
N ASN A 254 10.10 -10.01 8.97
CA ASN A 254 9.27 -10.46 7.86
C ASN A 254 10.06 -10.82 6.59
N PHE A 255 11.30 -10.30 6.46
CA PHE A 255 12.10 -10.49 5.24
C PHE A 255 13.40 -11.29 5.46
N GLY A 256 13.66 -11.77 6.69
CA GLY A 256 14.78 -12.65 7.00
C GLY A 256 16.14 -11.99 6.94
N VAL A 257 16.21 -10.70 7.15
CA VAL A 257 17.46 -9.95 7.21
C VAL A 257 18.10 -10.17 8.57
N LEU A 258 19.16 -10.97 8.63
CA LEU A 258 19.90 -11.26 9.87
C LEU A 258 20.91 -10.15 10.21
N LYS A 259 20.52 -8.89 10.19
CA LYS A 259 21.35 -7.85 10.86
C LYS A 259 20.90 -7.82 12.33
N GLN A 260 21.89 -7.88 13.25
CA GLN A 260 21.62 -7.66 14.67
C GLN A 260 20.85 -6.36 14.83
N ALA A 261 19.51 -6.49 14.92
CA ALA A 261 18.72 -5.38 15.42
C ALA A 261 19.15 -5.20 16.88
N ASP A 262 19.56 -3.98 17.24
CA ASP A 262 19.76 -3.63 18.63
C ASP A 262 18.57 -4.15 19.44
N ALA A 263 18.84 -5.03 20.41
CA ALA A 263 17.84 -5.61 21.30
C ALA A 263 17.08 -4.56 22.13
N SER A 264 17.38 -3.29 21.93
CA SER A 264 16.72 -2.12 22.54
C SER A 264 15.43 -1.68 21.85
N LEU A 265 14.97 -2.38 20.78
CA LEU A 265 13.64 -2.16 20.23
C LEU A 265 12.62 -2.75 21.21
N SER A 266 12.30 -1.99 22.28
CA SER A 266 11.20 -2.32 23.17
C SER A 266 9.94 -2.53 22.35
N ASP A 267 9.32 -3.71 22.47
CA ASP A 267 7.92 -3.88 22.10
C ASP A 267 7.16 -2.70 22.72
N GLY A 268 6.40 -1.98 21.90
CA GLY A 268 5.69 -0.78 22.37
C GLY A 268 4.92 -1.12 23.64
N THR A 269 5.24 -0.47 24.72
CA THR A 269 4.44 -0.61 25.95
C THR A 269 3.11 0.10 25.72
N PRO A 270 2.03 -0.28 26.41
CA PRO A 270 0.75 0.43 26.32
C PRO A 270 0.87 1.95 26.49
N GLN A 271 1.86 2.42 27.25
CA GLN A 271 2.10 3.83 27.51
C GLN A 271 2.72 4.59 26.32
N THR A 272 3.48 3.91 25.46
CA THR A 272 4.19 4.55 24.34
C THR A 272 3.51 4.29 23.00
N LEU A 273 2.57 3.34 22.94
CA LEU A 273 1.89 2.93 21.72
C LEU A 273 0.85 3.98 21.29
N ARG A 274 1.00 4.49 20.08
CA ARG A 274 0.04 5.42 19.47
C ARG A 274 -1.08 4.63 18.82
N VAL A 275 -2.30 4.78 19.31
CA VAL A 275 -3.47 4.04 18.84
C VAL A 275 -4.51 5.00 18.30
N ALA A 276 -4.74 4.96 16.99
CA ALA A 276 -5.81 5.70 16.36
C ALA A 276 -7.12 4.89 16.32
N ILE A 277 -8.25 5.53 16.59
CA ILE A 277 -9.57 4.92 16.49
C ILE A 277 -10.30 5.49 15.27
N GLN A 278 -10.49 4.67 14.26
CA GLN A 278 -11.09 5.06 12.98
C GLN A 278 -12.57 4.62 12.92
N ASP A 279 -13.45 5.57 12.63
CA ASP A 279 -14.89 5.31 12.44
C ASP A 279 -15.17 4.74 11.05
N SER A 280 -15.73 3.54 10.95
CA SER A 280 -16.23 2.98 9.68
C SER A 280 -17.75 2.96 9.58
N MET A 281 -18.45 3.27 10.68
CA MET A 281 -19.89 3.06 10.80
C MET A 281 -20.68 4.37 10.88
N SER A 282 -20.03 5.53 10.76
CA SER A 282 -20.63 6.85 10.99
C SER A 282 -21.25 6.99 12.40
N GLN A 283 -20.56 6.43 13.40
CA GLN A 283 -21.03 6.37 14.79
C GLN A 283 -19.95 6.90 15.75
N PRO A 284 -19.87 8.22 16.00
CA PRO A 284 -18.87 8.81 16.89
C PRO A 284 -18.89 8.23 18.31
N GLU A 285 -20.04 7.74 18.77
CA GLU A 285 -20.18 7.08 20.08
C GLU A 285 -19.36 5.79 20.14
N GLY A 286 -19.28 5.04 19.03
CA GLY A 286 -18.45 3.85 18.91
C GLY A 286 -16.96 4.17 19.06
N VAL A 287 -16.50 5.25 18.44
CA VAL A 287 -15.14 5.77 18.57
C VAL A 287 -14.84 6.16 20.02
N LYS A 288 -15.71 6.97 20.63
CA LYS A 288 -15.57 7.41 22.02
C LYS A 288 -15.50 6.24 23.00
N LYS A 289 -16.35 5.24 22.80
CA LYS A 289 -16.38 4.03 23.64
C LYS A 289 -15.08 3.22 23.50
N ALA A 290 -14.57 3.02 22.27
CA ALA A 290 -13.31 2.31 22.01
C ALA A 290 -12.11 3.06 22.64
N THR A 291 -12.05 4.38 22.46
CA THR A 291 -11.05 5.24 23.10
C THR A 291 -11.07 5.05 24.61
N THR A 292 -12.23 5.16 25.24
CA THR A 292 -12.36 5.02 26.71
C THR A 292 -11.97 3.62 27.18
N THR A 293 -12.33 2.57 26.43
CA THR A 293 -11.99 1.18 26.77
C THR A 293 -10.50 0.97 26.79
N LEU A 294 -9.81 1.40 25.74
CA LEU A 294 -8.37 1.24 25.63
C LEU A 294 -7.60 2.13 26.62
N SER A 295 -8.05 3.37 26.86
CA SER A 295 -7.45 4.21 27.90
C SER A 295 -7.55 3.59 29.29
N LYS A 296 -8.67 2.95 29.63
CA LYS A 296 -8.84 2.21 30.90
C LYS A 296 -7.96 0.94 30.95
N ALA A 297 -7.63 0.35 29.81
CA ALA A 297 -6.70 -0.77 29.71
C ALA A 297 -5.21 -0.35 29.76
N GLY A 298 -4.93 0.95 29.99
CA GLY A 298 -3.57 1.47 30.19
C GLY A 298 -2.89 2.01 28.93
N TYR A 299 -3.59 2.13 27.81
CA TYR A 299 -3.04 2.78 26.61
C TYR A 299 -3.13 4.29 26.77
N ALA A 300 -1.98 4.96 26.89
CA ALA A 300 -1.92 6.40 27.19
C ALA A 300 -2.15 7.30 25.96
N GLN A 301 -1.82 6.82 24.76
CA GLN A 301 -1.89 7.60 23.52
C GLN A 301 -2.97 7.06 22.59
N VAL A 302 -4.24 7.16 23.01
CA VAL A 302 -5.41 6.77 22.19
C VAL A 302 -6.14 8.02 21.71
N PHE A 303 -6.32 8.14 20.40
CA PHE A 303 -6.93 9.32 19.77
C PHE A 303 -7.84 8.93 18.61
N PRO A 304 -8.84 9.75 18.26
CA PRO A 304 -9.62 9.57 17.03
C PRO A 304 -8.73 9.74 15.80
N ALA A 305 -8.86 8.87 14.82
CA ALA A 305 -8.14 9.00 13.55
C ALA A 305 -8.53 10.31 12.82
N SER A 306 -7.57 10.89 12.11
CA SER A 306 -7.77 12.11 11.31
C SER A 306 -8.81 11.90 10.20
N ASP A 307 -8.83 10.70 9.61
CA ASP A 307 -9.74 10.31 8.54
C ASP A 307 -10.73 9.23 8.96
N ARG A 308 -11.96 9.34 8.46
CA ARG A 308 -12.97 8.28 8.58
C ARG A 308 -12.77 7.23 7.50
N TRP A 309 -12.98 5.97 7.88
CA TRP A 309 -13.11 4.91 6.90
C TRP A 309 -14.54 4.87 6.37
N THR A 310 -14.72 5.18 5.09
CA THR A 310 -16.05 5.38 4.50
C THR A 310 -16.80 4.09 4.15
N LYS A 311 -16.12 2.95 4.11
CA LYS A 311 -16.74 1.63 3.91
C LYS A 311 -17.11 1.03 5.26
N ALA A 312 -18.40 0.77 5.47
CA ALA A 312 -18.85 0.02 6.64
C ALA A 312 -18.26 -1.40 6.65
N ILE A 313 -17.75 -1.83 7.79
CA ILE A 313 -17.17 -3.16 7.99
C ILE A 313 -17.97 -3.95 9.03
N PRO A 314 -18.17 -5.27 8.80
CA PRO A 314 -18.91 -6.10 9.74
C PRO A 314 -18.11 -6.38 11.03
N LYS A 315 -16.80 -6.56 10.92
CA LYS A 315 -15.89 -6.86 12.02
C LYS A 315 -14.92 -5.72 12.26
N THR A 316 -14.69 -5.39 13.51
CA THR A 316 -13.66 -4.45 13.94
C THR A 316 -12.28 -4.96 13.52
N GLN A 317 -11.47 -4.10 12.95
CA GLN A 317 -10.11 -4.42 12.51
C GLN A 317 -9.07 -3.71 13.39
N ILE A 318 -8.09 -4.48 13.84
CA ILE A 318 -6.91 -3.98 14.54
C ILE A 318 -5.75 -4.01 13.54
N ILE A 319 -5.39 -2.87 13.00
CA ILE A 319 -4.45 -2.72 11.90
C ILE A 319 -3.06 -2.43 12.48
N ALA A 320 -2.18 -3.42 12.40
CA ALA A 320 -0.76 -3.29 12.77
C ALA A 320 0.01 -2.61 11.63
N GLN A 321 0.17 -1.28 11.69
CA GLN A 321 0.75 -0.50 10.60
C GLN A 321 2.25 -0.76 10.40
N ASN A 322 2.97 -0.94 11.50
CA ASN A 322 4.42 -1.18 11.52
C ASN A 322 4.77 -2.68 11.61
N GLY A 323 3.81 -3.56 11.32
CA GLY A 323 4.02 -5.01 11.26
C GLY A 323 4.05 -5.71 12.62
N ASP A 324 3.88 -5.02 13.72
CA ASP A 324 3.90 -5.58 15.07
C ASP A 324 2.56 -6.27 15.40
N ARG A 325 2.43 -7.50 14.86
CA ARG A 325 1.26 -8.34 15.08
C ARG A 325 1.09 -8.70 16.56
N ALA A 326 2.18 -8.96 17.29
CA ALA A 326 2.09 -9.38 18.69
C ALA A 326 1.48 -8.28 19.57
N THR A 327 1.91 -7.04 19.39
CA THR A 327 1.33 -5.89 20.09
C THR A 327 -0.13 -5.65 19.69
N ALA A 328 -0.46 -5.83 18.40
CA ALA A 328 -1.85 -5.71 17.93
C ALA A 328 -2.77 -6.80 18.51
N GLU A 329 -2.29 -8.04 18.70
CA GLU A 329 -3.06 -9.10 19.38
C GLU A 329 -3.31 -8.76 20.86
N LYS A 330 -2.33 -8.23 21.59
CA LYS A 330 -2.52 -7.76 22.96
C LYS A 330 -3.58 -6.65 23.06
N LEU A 331 -3.55 -5.71 22.10
CA LEU A 331 -4.57 -4.66 22.02
C LEU A 331 -5.95 -5.23 21.70
N ARG A 332 -6.03 -6.23 20.79
CA ARG A 332 -7.28 -6.95 20.50
C ARG A 332 -7.87 -7.60 21.74
N GLU A 333 -7.04 -8.25 22.56
CA GLU A 333 -7.45 -8.85 23.83
C GLU A 333 -7.99 -7.79 24.79
N SER A 334 -7.33 -6.64 24.89
CA SER A 334 -7.79 -5.51 25.73
C SER A 334 -9.11 -4.90 25.21
N LEU A 335 -9.36 -4.94 23.91
CA LEU A 335 -10.61 -4.49 23.30
C LEU A 335 -11.74 -5.53 23.45
N GLY A 336 -11.39 -6.82 23.54
CA GLY A 336 -12.30 -7.94 23.73
C GLY A 336 -12.87 -8.54 22.45
N LEU A 337 -12.61 -7.94 21.28
CA LEU A 337 -13.08 -8.44 19.98
C LEU A 337 -12.24 -7.88 18.81
N GLY A 338 -12.58 -8.28 17.58
CA GLY A 338 -11.97 -7.81 16.35
C GLY A 338 -10.99 -8.80 15.74
N GLU A 339 -10.48 -8.47 14.57
CA GLU A 339 -9.47 -9.24 13.85
C GLU A 339 -8.19 -8.43 13.64
N VAL A 340 -7.02 -9.04 13.85
CA VAL A 340 -5.74 -8.39 13.60
C VAL A 340 -5.36 -8.53 12.15
N VAL A 341 -5.07 -7.40 11.52
CA VAL A 341 -4.62 -7.28 10.13
C VAL A 341 -3.28 -6.57 10.11
N VAL A 342 -2.30 -7.13 9.40
CA VAL A 342 -1.00 -6.50 9.20
C VAL A 342 -1.01 -5.82 7.84
N GLU A 343 -1.24 -4.51 7.83
CA GLU A 343 -1.24 -3.66 6.64
C GLU A 343 -1.10 -2.19 7.03
N SER A 344 -0.66 -1.34 6.08
CA SER A 344 -0.42 0.09 6.34
C SER A 344 -1.56 0.96 5.78
N THR A 345 -2.82 0.55 6.00
CA THR A 345 -4.02 1.23 5.49
C THR A 345 -4.77 2.02 6.57
N GLY A 346 -4.22 2.12 7.76
CA GLY A 346 -4.78 2.89 8.86
C GLY A 346 -4.27 4.33 8.89
N ASP A 347 -4.42 4.99 10.04
CA ASP A 347 -3.95 6.34 10.28
C ASP A 347 -2.41 6.37 10.37
N ILE A 348 -1.77 7.20 9.55
CA ILE A 348 -0.28 7.24 9.43
C ILE A 348 0.44 7.74 10.69
N GLU A 349 -0.26 8.44 11.57
CA GLU A 349 0.30 8.93 12.82
C GLU A 349 0.26 7.89 13.94
N SER A 350 -0.38 6.73 13.68
CA SER A 350 -0.52 5.66 14.66
C SER A 350 0.42 4.48 14.38
N ASP A 351 0.74 3.75 15.44
CA ASP A 351 1.41 2.45 15.34
C ASP A 351 0.39 1.34 15.09
N ILE A 352 -0.81 1.49 15.68
CA ILE A 352 -1.97 0.61 15.45
C ILE A 352 -3.21 1.48 15.21
N THR A 353 -4.00 1.12 14.21
CA THR A 353 -5.32 1.72 13.99
C THR A 353 -6.41 0.70 14.32
N VAL A 354 -7.33 1.06 15.21
CA VAL A 354 -8.56 0.30 15.46
C VAL A 354 -9.66 0.87 14.58
N ARG A 355 -10.04 0.14 13.56
CA ARG A 355 -11.16 0.48 12.68
C ARG A 355 -12.42 -0.16 13.23
N VAL A 356 -13.30 0.65 13.81
CA VAL A 356 -14.52 0.21 14.50
C VAL A 356 -15.52 -0.39 13.51
N GLY A 357 -15.93 -1.64 13.73
CA GLY A 357 -16.90 -2.36 12.93
C GLY A 357 -18.30 -2.45 13.58
N LYS A 358 -19.20 -3.13 12.87
CA LYS A 358 -20.58 -3.36 13.33
C LYS A 358 -20.62 -4.17 14.63
N ASP A 359 -19.76 -5.19 14.74
CA ASP A 359 -19.62 -6.07 15.91
C ASP A 359 -19.32 -5.27 17.20
N TRP A 360 -18.49 -4.24 17.13
CA TRP A 360 -18.20 -3.35 18.26
C TRP A 360 -19.44 -2.59 18.72
N LEU A 361 -20.22 -2.05 17.78
CA LEU A 361 -21.43 -1.31 18.08
C LEU A 361 -22.47 -2.23 18.73
N GLU A 362 -22.67 -3.43 18.19
CA GLU A 362 -23.60 -4.43 18.71
C GLU A 362 -23.22 -4.88 20.12
N THR A 363 -21.93 -5.22 20.35
CA THR A 363 -21.43 -5.64 21.66
C THR A 363 -21.57 -4.55 22.72
N ASN A 364 -21.47 -3.29 22.34
CA ASN A 364 -21.59 -2.15 23.26
C ASN A 364 -22.97 -1.50 23.30
N ASN A 365 -24.01 -2.13 22.69
CA ASN A 365 -25.38 -1.63 22.62
C ASN A 365 -25.49 -0.20 22.05
N ILE A 366 -24.65 0.13 21.05
CA ILE A 366 -24.69 1.43 20.38
C ILE A 366 -25.62 1.31 19.16
N PRO A 367 -26.73 2.07 19.12
CA PRO A 367 -27.71 1.95 18.05
C PRO A 367 -27.13 2.39 16.71
N LEU A 368 -27.36 1.56 15.67
CA LEU A 368 -27.02 1.91 14.29
C LEU A 368 -27.95 3.03 13.81
N LYS A 369 -27.47 4.24 13.75
CA LYS A 369 -28.22 5.36 13.13
C LYS A 369 -28.08 5.23 11.61
N PRO A 370 -29.14 5.44 10.82
CA PRO A 370 -29.05 5.43 9.37
C PRO A 370 -28.03 6.48 8.90
N VAL A 371 -27.09 6.04 8.04
CA VAL A 371 -26.10 6.95 7.43
C VAL A 371 -26.88 7.90 6.53
N LYS A 372 -26.95 9.19 6.87
CA LYS A 372 -27.41 10.21 5.93
C LYS A 372 -26.45 10.21 4.74
N PRO A 373 -26.94 10.09 3.49
CA PRO A 373 -26.06 10.22 2.34
C PRO A 373 -25.34 11.56 2.43
N ALA A 374 -24.03 11.55 2.15
CA ALA A 374 -23.22 12.75 2.14
C ALA A 374 -23.89 13.79 1.24
N GLN A 375 -24.28 14.92 1.81
CA GLN A 375 -24.75 16.05 1.02
C GLN A 375 -23.61 16.47 0.10
N THR A 376 -23.84 16.33 -1.19
CA THR A 376 -22.96 16.87 -2.24
C THR A 376 -23.00 18.38 -2.10
N ASN A 377 -22.04 18.96 -1.38
CA ASN A 377 -21.83 20.40 -1.48
C ASN A 377 -21.37 20.68 -2.92
N GLN A 378 -22.30 21.13 -3.73
CA GLN A 378 -22.00 21.86 -4.96
C GLN A 378 -21.41 23.21 -4.54
N ARG A 379 -20.11 23.36 -4.64
CA ARG A 379 -19.42 24.61 -4.83
C ARG A 379 -18.30 24.44 -5.85
#